data_f3cbebc2b1e5312433dc4cc8ffaaf97c
#
_entry.id   f3cbebc2b1e5312433dc4cc8ffaaf97c
#
_cell.length_a   1.000
_cell.length_b   1.000
_cell.length_c   1.000
_cell.angle_alpha   90.00
_cell.angle_beta   90.00
_cell.angle_gamma   90.00
#
_symmetry.space_group_name_H-M   'P 1'
#
loop_
_entity.id
_entity.type
_entity.pdbx_description
1 polymer ?
#
loop_
_entity_poly.entity_id
_entity_poly.type
_entity_poly.pdbx_seq_one_letter_code
_entity_poly.pdbx_strand_id
1 'polypeptide(L)'
;FDQIISKLAEDKNFVVAFNEVYPDGLNEKNITNAIQEFEKTLLTPNSRFDRYLKGQKDAITADEIAGYDLFKKYDCATCHVGEILGGQSYELIGVQHDYFADRQAEMTEEDNGRFKQTKAERDRHRFKVPGLRNIELTAPYFHDGSMATMDDAVRAMAKYQLGIDLPQP
;
A
#
# COMPACT_ATOMS: atom_id res chain seq x y z
N PHE A 1 -15.00 -5.81 16.44
CA PHE A 1 -14.90 -4.51 17.14
C PHE A 1 -15.24 -4.64 18.63
N ASP A 2 -16.18 -5.48 19.06
CA ASP A 2 -16.61 -5.59 20.46
C ASP A 2 -15.44 -5.79 21.46
N GLN A 3 -14.48 -6.64 21.10
CA GLN A 3 -13.28 -6.87 21.92
C GLN A 3 -12.39 -5.62 22.01
N ILE A 4 -12.28 -4.85 20.94
CA ILE A 4 -11.50 -3.60 20.89
C ILE A 4 -12.17 -2.57 21.78
N ILE A 5 -13.49 -2.40 21.64
CA ILE A 5 -14.29 -1.45 22.45
C ILE A 5 -14.15 -1.81 23.94
N SER A 6 -14.32 -3.09 24.29
CA SER A 6 -14.21 -3.55 25.67
C SER A 6 -12.83 -3.24 26.26
N LYS A 7 -11.75 -3.49 25.49
CA LYS A 7 -10.39 -3.23 25.94
C LYS A 7 -10.10 -1.73 26.10
N LEU A 8 -10.56 -0.89 25.16
CA LEU A 8 -10.40 0.57 25.27
C LEU A 8 -11.20 1.15 26.43
N ALA A 9 -12.36 0.58 26.75
CA ALA A 9 -13.21 1.02 27.87
C ALA A 9 -12.59 0.76 29.25
N GLU A 10 -11.56 -0.07 29.37
CA GLU A 10 -10.84 -0.29 30.62
C GLU A 10 -10.02 0.95 31.05
N ASP A 11 -9.53 1.75 30.10
CA ASP A 11 -8.80 2.99 30.35
C ASP A 11 -9.80 4.17 30.53
N LYS A 12 -10.06 4.51 31.78
CA LYS A 12 -10.98 5.60 32.15
C LYS A 12 -10.56 6.97 31.59
N ASN A 13 -9.25 7.24 31.54
CA ASN A 13 -8.74 8.51 31.04
C ASN A 13 -8.92 8.59 29.54
N PHE A 14 -8.65 7.49 28.82
CA PHE A 14 -8.90 7.39 27.40
C PHE A 14 -10.40 7.63 27.08
N VAL A 15 -11.30 6.98 27.82
CA VAL A 15 -12.77 7.15 27.62
C VAL A 15 -13.18 8.60 27.81
N VAL A 16 -12.67 9.28 28.84
CA VAL A 16 -13.00 10.70 29.08
C VAL A 16 -12.54 11.56 27.91
N ALA A 17 -11.28 11.45 27.50
CA ALA A 17 -10.73 12.23 26.39
C ALA A 17 -11.41 11.89 25.06
N PHE A 18 -11.75 10.60 24.84
CA PHE A 18 -12.46 10.19 23.64
C PHE A 18 -13.87 10.79 23.55
N ASN A 19 -14.60 10.84 24.66
CA ASN A 19 -15.95 11.38 24.73
C ASN A 19 -15.99 12.93 24.54
N GLU A 20 -14.90 13.64 24.83
CA GLU A 20 -14.78 15.06 24.53
C GLU A 20 -14.83 15.32 23.01
N VAL A 21 -14.29 14.39 22.21
CA VAL A 21 -14.26 14.48 20.75
C VAL A 21 -15.49 13.81 20.11
N TYR A 22 -15.93 12.69 20.69
CA TYR A 22 -17.05 11.88 20.21
C TYR A 22 -18.12 11.75 21.30
N PRO A 23 -19.11 12.66 21.35
CA PRO A 23 -20.11 12.66 22.43
C PRO A 23 -20.98 11.41 22.51
N ASP A 24 -21.11 10.65 21.41
CA ASP A 24 -21.80 9.36 21.33
C ASP A 24 -20.91 8.17 21.73
N GLY A 25 -19.69 8.42 22.19
CA GLY A 25 -18.81 7.49 22.86
C GLY A 25 -18.06 6.50 21.96
N LEU A 26 -17.51 5.47 22.63
CA LEU A 26 -16.76 4.39 21.97
C LEU A 26 -17.70 3.49 21.16
N ASN A 27 -17.59 3.55 19.87
CA ASN A 27 -18.25 2.66 18.91
C ASN A 27 -17.37 2.46 17.68
N GLU A 28 -17.68 1.47 16.84
CA GLU A 28 -16.89 1.13 15.65
C GLU A 28 -16.67 2.33 14.72
N LYS A 29 -17.73 3.11 14.47
CA LYS A 29 -17.68 4.27 13.58
C LYS A 29 -16.74 5.35 14.11
N ASN A 30 -16.80 5.65 15.39
CA ASN A 30 -15.97 6.68 16.01
C ASN A 30 -14.52 6.25 16.11
N ILE A 31 -14.26 4.99 16.46
CA ILE A 31 -12.90 4.43 16.51
C ILE A 31 -12.26 4.46 15.12
N THR A 32 -12.96 3.99 14.08
CA THR A 32 -12.46 4.01 12.71
C THR A 32 -12.28 5.43 12.20
N ASN A 33 -13.16 6.38 12.56
CA ASN A 33 -12.98 7.79 12.23
C ASN A 33 -11.76 8.39 12.92
N ALA A 34 -11.54 8.12 14.21
CA ALA A 34 -10.36 8.59 14.93
C ALA A 34 -9.05 8.09 14.29
N ILE A 35 -9.00 6.82 13.89
CA ILE A 35 -7.87 6.24 13.17
C ILE A 35 -7.68 6.95 11.81
N GLN A 36 -8.75 7.15 11.06
CA GLN A 36 -8.71 7.86 9.78
C GLN A 36 -8.18 9.30 9.93
N GLU A 37 -8.64 10.05 10.93
CA GLU A 37 -8.15 11.41 11.17
C GLU A 37 -6.68 11.43 11.57
N PHE A 38 -6.24 10.46 12.38
CA PHE A 38 -4.81 10.29 12.68
C PHE A 38 -4.00 9.99 11.43
N GLU A 39 -4.44 9.04 10.59
CA GLU A 39 -3.75 8.69 9.34
C GLU A 39 -3.57 9.90 8.40
N LYS A 40 -4.52 10.82 8.36
CA LYS A 40 -4.42 12.07 7.59
C LYS A 40 -3.27 12.98 8.06
N THR A 41 -2.80 12.82 9.29
CA THR A 41 -1.65 13.56 9.83
C THR A 41 -0.31 12.95 9.45
N LEU A 42 -0.29 11.70 9.00
CA LEU A 42 0.93 10.95 8.63
C LEU A 42 1.43 11.37 7.24
N LEU A 43 1.64 12.65 7.07
CA LEU A 43 2.16 13.23 5.83
C LEU A 43 3.68 13.38 5.92
N THR A 44 4.37 13.03 4.83
CA THR A 44 5.82 13.25 4.67
C THR A 44 6.06 14.24 3.52
N PRO A 45 5.66 15.53 3.68
CA PRO A 45 5.78 16.52 2.63
C PRO A 45 7.26 16.92 2.44
N ASN A 46 7.55 17.45 1.24
CA ASN A 46 8.86 17.98 0.88
C ASN A 46 10.01 16.96 0.95
N SER A 47 9.72 15.69 0.65
CA SER A 47 10.77 14.71 0.40
C SER A 47 11.75 15.19 -0.70
N ARG A 48 12.90 14.57 -0.83
CA ARG A 48 13.84 14.85 -1.93
C ARG A 48 13.15 14.73 -3.29
N PHE A 49 12.32 13.70 -3.46
CA PHE A 49 11.55 13.48 -4.67
C PHE A 49 10.49 14.58 -4.92
N ASP A 50 9.77 15.04 -3.88
CA ASP A 50 8.83 16.15 -4.02
C ASP A 50 9.52 17.44 -4.47
N ARG A 51 10.68 17.74 -3.93
CA ARG A 51 11.47 18.91 -4.33
C ARG A 51 11.93 18.81 -5.77
N TYR A 52 12.34 17.61 -6.22
CA TYR A 52 12.68 17.35 -7.62
C TYR A 52 11.49 17.61 -8.54
N LEU A 53 10.30 17.08 -8.21
CA LEU A 53 9.07 17.31 -8.98
C LEU A 53 8.66 18.80 -9.03
N LYS A 54 8.98 19.57 -7.97
CA LYS A 54 8.78 21.03 -7.91
C LYS A 54 9.87 21.82 -8.64
N GLY A 55 10.82 21.15 -9.30
CA GLY A 55 11.83 21.79 -10.15
C GLY A 55 13.24 21.89 -9.56
N GLN A 56 13.46 21.46 -8.31
CA GLN A 56 14.82 21.42 -7.73
C GLN A 56 15.57 20.19 -8.27
N LYS A 57 16.27 20.36 -9.40
CA LYS A 57 16.88 19.26 -10.18
C LYS A 57 17.98 18.50 -9.45
N ASP A 58 18.62 19.10 -8.47
CA ASP A 58 19.69 18.55 -7.64
C ASP A 58 19.18 17.86 -6.35
N ALA A 59 17.87 17.82 -6.16
CA ALA A 59 17.27 17.20 -4.95
C ALA A 59 17.43 15.70 -4.89
N ILE A 60 17.58 15.03 -6.04
CA ILE A 60 17.83 13.59 -6.17
C ILE A 60 19.05 13.35 -7.08
N THR A 61 19.65 12.17 -6.95
CA THR A 61 20.85 11.78 -7.70
C THR A 61 20.52 11.44 -9.17
N ALA A 62 21.56 11.33 -10.00
CA ALA A 62 21.40 10.89 -11.39
C ALA A 62 20.81 9.49 -11.50
N ASP A 63 21.18 8.56 -10.61
CA ASP A 63 20.65 7.19 -10.58
C ASP A 63 19.17 7.18 -10.18
N GLU A 64 18.77 8.02 -9.21
CA GLU A 64 17.37 8.16 -8.82
C GLU A 64 16.53 8.77 -9.96
N ILE A 65 17.08 9.70 -10.73
CA ILE A 65 16.43 10.23 -11.95
C ILE A 65 16.27 9.13 -12.99
N ALA A 66 17.32 8.36 -13.25
CA ALA A 66 17.27 7.24 -14.19
C ALA A 66 16.23 6.18 -13.74
N GLY A 67 16.15 5.88 -12.46
CA GLY A 67 15.13 4.99 -11.88
C GLY A 67 13.71 5.53 -12.11
N TYR A 68 13.50 6.82 -11.90
CA TYR A 68 12.19 7.45 -12.17
C TYR A 68 11.83 7.45 -13.66
N ASP A 69 12.82 7.61 -14.56
CA ASP A 69 12.58 7.52 -15.98
C ASP A 69 12.22 6.09 -16.42
N LEU A 70 12.86 5.06 -15.80
CA LEU A 70 12.47 3.65 -15.99
C LEU A 70 11.06 3.37 -15.46
N PHE A 71 10.70 3.90 -14.29
CA PHE A 71 9.35 3.80 -13.73
C PHE A 71 8.26 4.31 -14.68
N LYS A 72 8.54 5.43 -15.36
CA LYS A 72 7.64 5.97 -16.40
C LYS A 72 7.68 5.13 -17.68
N LYS A 73 8.88 4.75 -18.14
CA LYS A 73 9.09 4.01 -19.38
C LYS A 73 8.41 2.64 -19.36
N TYR A 74 8.38 1.98 -18.20
CA TYR A 74 7.73 0.68 -18.02
C TYR A 74 6.27 0.78 -17.56
N ASP A 75 5.64 1.95 -17.71
CA ASP A 75 4.24 2.20 -17.40
C ASP A 75 3.81 1.89 -15.94
N CYS A 76 4.76 1.82 -15.00
CA CYS A 76 4.45 1.63 -13.58
C CYS A 76 3.53 2.74 -13.06
N ALA A 77 3.71 3.96 -13.59
CA ALA A 77 2.88 5.13 -13.30
C ALA A 77 1.42 4.98 -13.73
N THR A 78 1.03 3.95 -14.50
CA THR A 78 -0.36 3.70 -14.89
C THR A 78 -1.21 3.29 -13.68
N CYS A 79 -0.66 2.48 -12.77
CA CYS A 79 -1.32 2.05 -11.54
C CYS A 79 -0.85 2.86 -10.32
N HIS A 80 0.44 3.18 -10.26
CA HIS A 80 1.04 3.95 -9.17
C HIS A 80 0.96 5.46 -9.44
N VAL A 81 -0.25 6.01 -9.33
CA VAL A 81 -0.58 7.41 -9.62
C VAL A 81 -0.84 8.24 -8.35
N GLY A 82 -0.89 9.57 -8.53
CA GLY A 82 -1.22 10.52 -7.49
C GLY A 82 -0.08 10.82 -6.52
N GLU A 83 -0.36 11.62 -5.50
CA GLU A 83 0.64 12.18 -4.58
C GLU A 83 1.39 11.10 -3.78
N ILE A 84 0.73 9.99 -3.48
CA ILE A 84 1.34 8.85 -2.76
C ILE A 84 1.84 7.74 -3.70
N LEU A 85 1.76 7.94 -5.02
CA LEU A 85 2.15 6.95 -6.03
C LEU A 85 1.41 5.62 -5.84
N GLY A 86 0.09 5.67 -5.72
CA GLY A 86 -0.80 4.53 -5.49
C GLY A 86 -2.03 4.92 -4.68
N GLY A 87 -2.72 3.93 -4.13
CA GLY A 87 -3.89 4.11 -3.27
C GLY A 87 -5.20 4.44 -3.99
N GLN A 88 -5.18 4.62 -5.31
CA GLN A 88 -6.32 5.12 -6.08
C GLN A 88 -7.19 4.01 -6.68
N SER A 89 -6.63 2.81 -6.86
CA SER A 89 -7.32 1.71 -7.53
C SER A 89 -7.06 0.36 -6.86
N TYR A 90 -7.81 -0.65 -7.32
CA TYR A 90 -7.62 -2.06 -7.02
C TYR A 90 -7.30 -2.79 -8.31
N GLU A 91 -6.13 -3.38 -8.40
CA GLU A 91 -5.67 -4.05 -9.61
C GLU A 91 -5.44 -5.54 -9.39
N LEU A 92 -5.61 -6.30 -10.45
CA LEU A 92 -5.34 -7.72 -10.48
C LEU A 92 -3.84 -7.94 -10.35
N ILE A 93 -3.42 -8.80 -9.42
CA ILE A 93 -2.05 -9.28 -9.41
C ILE A 93 -1.89 -10.40 -10.43
N GLY A 94 -0.81 -10.36 -11.20
CA GLY A 94 -0.54 -11.41 -12.18
C GLY A 94 -1.29 -11.25 -13.51
N VAL A 95 -1.25 -10.05 -14.10
CA VAL A 95 -1.88 -9.78 -15.40
C VAL A 95 -1.20 -10.52 -16.55
N GLN A 96 0.13 -10.66 -16.52
CA GLN A 96 0.92 -11.31 -17.58
C GLN A 96 1.28 -12.76 -17.23
N HIS A 97 1.55 -13.04 -15.97
CA HIS A 97 1.85 -14.38 -15.47
C HIS A 97 1.09 -14.63 -14.18
N ASP A 98 0.65 -15.87 -13.98
CA ASP A 98 -0.11 -16.26 -12.79
C ASP A 98 0.80 -16.27 -11.55
N TYR A 99 0.68 -15.22 -10.74
CA TYR A 99 1.43 -15.07 -9.49
C TYR A 99 1.18 -16.23 -8.52
N PHE A 100 -0.08 -16.66 -8.40
CA PHE A 100 -0.45 -17.67 -7.42
C PHE A 100 -0.01 -19.08 -7.84
N ALA A 101 -0.05 -19.39 -9.14
CA ALA A 101 0.47 -20.65 -9.66
C ALA A 101 2.00 -20.75 -9.47
N ASP A 102 2.72 -19.67 -9.70
CA ASP A 102 4.19 -19.64 -9.57
C ASP A 102 4.66 -19.65 -8.11
N ARG A 103 3.87 -19.13 -7.19
CA ARG A 103 4.23 -19.01 -5.77
C ARG A 103 4.44 -20.36 -5.07
N GLN A 104 3.90 -21.46 -5.60
CA GLN A 104 4.01 -22.83 -5.05
C GLN A 104 3.54 -22.95 -3.58
N ALA A 105 2.65 -22.08 -3.13
CA ALA A 105 2.05 -22.09 -1.81
C ALA A 105 0.53 -22.35 -1.91
N GLU A 106 -0.03 -22.91 -0.86
CA GLU A 106 -1.48 -23.07 -0.78
C GLU A 106 -2.18 -21.73 -0.81
N MET A 107 -3.33 -21.67 -1.50
CA MET A 107 -4.18 -20.49 -1.53
C MET A 107 -4.80 -20.24 -0.16
N THR A 108 -4.71 -19.02 0.30
CA THR A 108 -5.34 -18.57 1.55
C THR A 108 -6.58 -17.71 1.27
N GLU A 109 -7.34 -17.39 2.32
CA GLU A 109 -8.47 -16.47 2.16
C GLU A 109 -8.04 -15.05 1.78
N GLU A 110 -6.85 -14.64 2.22
CA GLU A 110 -6.26 -13.33 1.93
C GLU A 110 -5.96 -13.18 0.45
N ASP A 111 -5.61 -14.26 -0.24
CA ASP A 111 -5.32 -14.28 -1.68
C ASP A 111 -6.53 -13.89 -2.54
N ASN A 112 -7.74 -14.00 -2.00
CA ASN A 112 -8.94 -13.52 -2.68
C ASN A 112 -8.98 -11.98 -2.83
N GLY A 113 -8.14 -11.24 -2.11
CA GLY A 113 -8.06 -9.79 -2.19
C GLY A 113 -9.42 -9.11 -1.94
N ARG A 114 -9.77 -8.14 -2.76
CA ARG A 114 -11.02 -7.37 -2.64
C ARG A 114 -12.29 -8.23 -2.68
N PHE A 115 -12.27 -9.37 -3.37
CA PHE A 115 -13.40 -10.32 -3.38
C PHE A 115 -13.83 -10.71 -1.97
N LYS A 116 -12.90 -10.77 -1.02
CA LYS A 116 -13.19 -11.09 0.38
C LYS A 116 -14.26 -10.17 0.99
N GLN A 117 -14.29 -8.90 0.55
CA GLN A 117 -15.25 -7.90 1.01
C GLN A 117 -16.48 -7.80 0.10
N THR A 118 -16.28 -7.75 -1.22
CA THR A 118 -17.34 -7.44 -2.17
C THR A 118 -18.16 -8.66 -2.59
N LYS A 119 -17.59 -9.86 -2.47
CA LYS A 119 -18.13 -11.13 -3.01
C LYS A 119 -18.42 -11.09 -4.51
N ALA A 120 -17.95 -10.05 -5.22
CA ALA A 120 -18.08 -9.92 -6.66
C ALA A 120 -16.89 -10.60 -7.36
N GLU A 121 -17.14 -11.57 -8.24
CA GLU A 121 -16.08 -12.37 -8.88
C GLU A 121 -15.06 -11.54 -9.64
N ARG A 122 -15.48 -10.42 -10.22
CA ARG A 122 -14.59 -9.46 -10.89
C ARG A 122 -13.51 -8.85 -9.96
N ASP A 123 -13.70 -8.94 -8.64
CA ASP A 123 -12.79 -8.39 -7.62
C ASP A 123 -11.82 -9.45 -7.06
N ARG A 124 -11.90 -10.69 -7.54
CA ARG A 124 -11.01 -11.77 -7.12
C ARG A 124 -9.56 -11.45 -7.51
N HIS A 125 -8.65 -11.67 -6.56
CA HIS A 125 -7.22 -11.38 -6.70
C HIS A 125 -6.88 -9.90 -7.04
N ARG A 126 -7.84 -8.99 -6.80
CA ARG A 126 -7.58 -7.55 -6.89
C ARG A 126 -7.18 -7.01 -5.53
N PHE A 127 -6.04 -6.34 -5.51
CA PHE A 127 -5.49 -5.70 -4.32
C PHE A 127 -5.42 -4.20 -4.50
N LYS A 128 -5.58 -3.44 -3.41
CA LYS A 128 -5.34 -2.01 -3.46
C LYS A 128 -3.91 -1.76 -3.92
N VAL A 129 -3.73 -0.95 -4.95
CA VAL A 129 -2.39 -0.51 -5.37
C VAL A 129 -1.76 0.24 -4.20
N PRO A 130 -0.66 -0.23 -3.62
CA PRO A 130 -0.06 0.42 -2.46
C PRO A 130 0.56 1.75 -2.86
N GLY A 131 0.59 2.70 -1.92
CA GLY A 131 1.42 3.88 -2.06
C GLY A 131 2.90 3.53 -2.02
N LEU A 132 3.72 4.20 -2.82
CA LEU A 132 5.16 3.93 -2.90
C LEU A 132 6.01 4.92 -2.07
N ARG A 133 5.38 5.72 -1.19
CA ARG A 133 6.11 6.61 -0.28
C ARG A 133 6.68 5.81 0.90
N ASN A 134 7.97 6.03 1.21
CA ASN A 134 8.68 5.40 2.33
C ASN A 134 8.71 3.86 2.33
N ILE A 135 8.48 3.24 1.19
CA ILE A 135 8.37 1.77 1.10
C ILE A 135 9.69 1.04 1.40
N GLU A 136 10.83 1.72 1.31
CA GLU A 136 12.14 1.16 1.69
C GLU A 136 12.15 0.64 3.14
N LEU A 137 11.34 1.24 4.01
CA LEU A 137 11.31 0.94 5.45
C LEU A 137 10.23 -0.08 5.84
N THR A 138 9.48 -0.63 4.88
CA THR A 138 8.27 -1.41 5.15
C THR A 138 8.30 -2.84 4.63
N ALA A 139 9.50 -3.41 4.45
CA ALA A 139 9.64 -4.83 4.14
C ALA A 139 9.02 -5.71 5.26
N PRO A 140 8.51 -6.91 4.93
CA PRO A 140 8.40 -7.53 3.62
C PRO A 140 7.24 -6.95 2.77
N TYR A 141 7.25 -7.23 1.47
CA TYR A 141 6.31 -6.68 0.50
C TYR A 141 5.27 -7.71 0.04
N PHE A 142 4.23 -7.22 -0.65
CA PHE A 142 3.02 -7.89 -1.06
C PHE A 142 2.08 -8.20 0.12
N HIS A 143 0.86 -8.62 -0.19
CA HIS A 143 -0.19 -8.88 0.81
C HIS A 143 0.14 -10.06 1.73
N ASP A 144 1.01 -10.97 1.28
CA ASP A 144 1.44 -12.18 1.96
C ASP A 144 2.88 -12.08 2.52
N GLY A 145 3.56 -10.95 2.32
CA GLY A 145 4.94 -10.76 2.72
C GLY A 145 5.95 -11.62 1.96
N SER A 146 5.58 -12.18 0.80
CA SER A 146 6.41 -13.12 0.03
C SER A 146 7.67 -12.49 -0.55
N MET A 147 7.71 -11.18 -0.74
CA MET A 147 8.87 -10.46 -1.26
C MET A 147 9.65 -9.85 -0.10
N ALA A 148 10.79 -10.46 0.22
CA ALA A 148 11.60 -10.07 1.37
C ALA A 148 12.30 -8.72 1.18
N THR A 149 12.67 -8.39 -0.05
CA THR A 149 13.41 -7.17 -0.39
C THR A 149 12.66 -6.32 -1.42
N MET A 150 13.05 -5.05 -1.52
CA MET A 150 12.56 -4.15 -2.56
C MET A 150 12.90 -4.65 -3.96
N ASP A 151 14.09 -5.21 -4.15
CA ASP A 151 14.51 -5.78 -5.43
C ASP A 151 13.60 -6.94 -5.84
N ASP A 152 13.30 -7.86 -4.92
CA ASP A 152 12.35 -8.95 -5.16
C ASP A 152 10.98 -8.43 -5.56
N ALA A 153 10.48 -7.40 -4.88
CA ALA A 153 9.18 -6.81 -5.19
C ALA A 153 9.15 -6.15 -6.58
N VAL A 154 10.20 -5.42 -6.96
CA VAL A 154 10.31 -4.80 -8.29
C VAL A 154 10.40 -5.86 -9.38
N ARG A 155 11.18 -6.93 -9.16
CA ARG A 155 11.30 -8.06 -10.10
C ARG A 155 9.97 -8.79 -10.26
N ALA A 156 9.29 -9.03 -9.17
CA ALA A 156 7.98 -9.67 -9.20
C ALA A 156 6.97 -8.79 -9.95
N MET A 157 6.94 -7.47 -9.72
CA MET A 157 6.09 -6.56 -10.49
C MET A 157 6.44 -6.57 -11.98
N ALA A 158 7.74 -6.56 -12.34
CA ALA A 158 8.16 -6.64 -13.72
C ALA A 158 7.68 -7.95 -14.39
N LYS A 159 7.88 -9.09 -13.71
CA LYS A 159 7.45 -10.39 -14.22
C LYS A 159 5.92 -10.49 -14.32
N TYR A 160 5.22 -10.28 -13.22
CA TYR A 160 3.79 -10.61 -13.14
C TYR A 160 2.89 -9.56 -13.77
N GLN A 161 3.27 -8.29 -13.76
CA GLN A 161 2.44 -7.22 -14.32
C GLN A 161 2.85 -6.82 -15.74
N LEU A 162 4.14 -6.94 -16.09
CA LEU A 162 4.66 -6.49 -17.38
C LEU A 162 5.13 -7.63 -18.28
N GLY A 163 5.33 -8.84 -17.76
CA GLY A 163 5.90 -9.98 -18.51
C GLY A 163 7.37 -9.81 -18.83
N ILE A 164 8.11 -9.08 -17.99
CA ILE A 164 9.54 -8.77 -18.19
C ILE A 164 10.37 -9.43 -17.11
N ASP A 165 11.35 -10.23 -17.52
CA ASP A 165 12.38 -10.75 -16.64
C ASP A 165 13.54 -9.74 -16.56
N LEU A 166 13.74 -9.14 -15.39
CA LEU A 166 14.86 -8.25 -15.16
C LEU A 166 16.16 -9.04 -14.96
N PRO A 167 17.31 -8.58 -15.51
CA PRO A 167 18.59 -9.24 -15.31
C PRO A 167 18.94 -9.25 -13.82
N GLN A 168 19.69 -10.26 -13.39
CA GLN A 168 20.26 -10.28 -12.04
C GLN A 168 21.28 -9.13 -11.90
N PRO A 169 21.39 -8.53 -10.70
CA PRO A 169 22.32 -7.44 -10.44
C PRO A 169 23.78 -7.86 -10.60
#